data_148f35414073529621f6e196d39f8677
#
_entry.id   148f35414073529621f6e196d39f8677
#
_cell.length_a   1.000
_cell.length_b   1.000
_cell.length_c   1.000
_cell.angle_alpha   90.00
_cell.angle_beta   90.00
_cell.angle_gamma   90.00
#
_symmetry.space_group_name_H-M   'P 1'
#
loop_
_entity.id
_entity.type
_entity.pdbx_description
1 polymer ?
#
loop_
_entity_poly.entity_id
_entity_poly.type
_entity_poly.pdbx_seq_one_letter_code
_entity_poly.pdbx_strand_id
1 'polypeptide(L)'
;MTRTTLLLFLCIISAQLSAQNLTGRWQGSFIANGDAMINNYSYELVIKESANHQITAQTITKRGDQFYASAFAKGTHSTRTQLVQIEETSFEQIKIGNALEACLMSNFLTYKNINGHEILEGSYMSTIVDGQRNCGSGKVFLEKVSSLLAISNPKIENKKIDTQKKKPIVAQKTITNNNPTPSK
;
A
#
# COMPACT_ATOMS: atom_id res chain seq x y z
N MET A 1 -3.14 -35.18 43.97
CA MET A 1 -2.94 -34.85 42.55
C MET A 1 -1.80 -35.70 42.04
N THR A 2 -2.08 -36.62 41.14
CA THR A 2 -1.08 -37.56 40.65
C THR A 2 -0.11 -36.87 39.69
N ARG A 3 1.17 -37.27 39.69
CA ARG A 3 2.24 -36.71 38.79
C ARG A 3 1.81 -36.62 37.32
N THR A 4 0.94 -37.52 36.88
CA THR A 4 0.38 -37.57 35.53
C THR A 4 -0.52 -36.37 35.23
N THR A 5 -1.33 -35.89 36.18
CA THR A 5 -2.22 -34.72 35.97
C THR A 5 -1.42 -33.43 35.84
N LEU A 6 -0.29 -33.30 36.56
CA LEU A 6 0.58 -32.13 36.48
C LEU A 6 1.30 -32.04 35.09
N LEU A 7 1.76 -33.18 34.55
CA LEU A 7 2.37 -33.26 33.25
C LEU A 7 1.39 -32.91 32.11
N LEU A 8 0.13 -33.34 32.21
CA LEU A 8 -0.89 -33.01 31.22
C LEU A 8 -1.22 -31.50 31.22
N PHE A 9 -1.22 -30.88 32.41
CA PHE A 9 -1.49 -29.44 32.55
C PHE A 9 -0.33 -28.60 31.97
N LEU A 10 0.92 -29.05 32.08
CA LEU A 10 2.09 -28.38 31.53
C LEU A 10 2.12 -28.42 29.99
N CYS A 11 1.62 -29.50 29.37
CA CYS A 11 1.51 -29.62 27.92
C CYS A 11 0.48 -28.68 27.28
N ILE A 12 -0.59 -28.33 28.02
CA ILE A 12 -1.65 -27.45 27.49
C ILE A 12 -1.21 -25.98 27.45
N ILE A 13 -0.31 -25.57 28.36
CA ILE A 13 0.18 -24.18 28.41
C ILE A 13 1.17 -23.88 27.26
N SER A 14 1.87 -24.87 26.73
CA SER A 14 2.84 -24.68 25.63
C SER A 14 2.20 -24.47 24.25
N ALA A 15 0.89 -24.69 24.09
CA ALA A 15 0.20 -24.55 22.80
C ALA A 15 -0.20 -23.10 22.44
N GLN A 16 0.07 -22.14 23.31
CA GLN A 16 -0.36 -20.74 23.14
C GLN A 16 0.75 -19.81 22.58
N LEU A 17 1.90 -20.35 22.13
CA LEU A 17 2.79 -19.50 21.34
C LEU A 17 2.18 -19.29 19.95
N SER A 18 1.27 -18.32 19.88
CA SER A 18 0.77 -17.81 18.63
C SER A 18 2.00 -17.28 17.87
N ALA A 19 2.47 -18.02 16.89
CA ALA A 19 3.55 -17.55 16.03
C ALA A 19 3.11 -16.23 15.44
N GLN A 20 3.80 -15.14 15.80
CA GLN A 20 3.54 -13.83 15.22
C GLN A 20 3.73 -13.96 13.72
N ASN A 21 2.66 -13.74 12.95
CA ASN A 21 2.64 -13.83 11.50
C ASN A 21 2.17 -12.50 10.92
N LEU A 22 3.03 -11.89 10.13
CA LEU A 22 2.76 -10.60 9.51
C LEU A 22 1.86 -10.71 8.27
N THR A 23 1.49 -11.91 7.83
CA THR A 23 0.62 -12.09 6.67
C THR A 23 -0.66 -11.29 6.82
N GLY A 24 -0.98 -10.52 5.78
CA GLY A 24 -2.15 -9.66 5.77
C GLY A 24 -1.90 -8.35 5.05
N ARG A 25 -2.89 -7.46 5.16
CA ARG A 25 -2.87 -6.13 4.58
C ARG A 25 -2.60 -5.10 5.66
N TRP A 26 -1.66 -4.23 5.38
CA TRP A 26 -1.20 -3.16 6.26
C TRP A 26 -1.38 -1.83 5.55
N GLN A 27 -1.99 -0.86 6.21
CA GLN A 27 -2.29 0.45 5.63
C GLN A 27 -1.84 1.57 6.55
N GLY A 28 -1.39 2.67 5.95
CA GLY A 28 -0.98 3.86 6.66
C GLY A 28 -0.33 4.87 5.75
N SER A 29 0.79 5.43 6.19
CA SER A 29 1.47 6.49 5.46
C SER A 29 2.96 6.48 5.70
N PHE A 30 3.68 7.19 4.83
CA PHE A 30 5.03 7.61 5.14
C PHE A 30 5.20 9.13 4.98
N ILE A 31 6.19 9.68 5.69
CA ILE A 31 6.53 11.10 5.69
C ILE A 31 8.01 11.22 5.36
N ALA A 32 8.35 12.00 4.35
CA ALA A 32 9.73 12.28 3.98
C ALA A 32 10.40 13.24 4.98
N ASN A 33 11.68 13.02 5.26
CA ASN A 33 12.46 13.94 6.09
C ASN A 33 12.61 15.29 5.38
N GLY A 34 12.31 16.37 6.08
CA GLY A 34 12.37 17.75 5.57
C GLY A 34 11.05 18.31 5.06
N ASP A 35 10.04 17.49 4.84
CA ASP A 35 8.75 17.91 4.29
C ASP A 35 7.59 17.69 5.30
N ALA A 36 7.71 18.30 6.47
CA ALA A 36 6.80 18.04 7.60
C ALA A 36 5.32 18.41 7.34
N MET A 37 4.96 19.04 6.24
CA MET A 37 3.59 19.52 6.04
C MET A 37 2.90 19.20 4.70
N ILE A 38 3.59 18.72 3.67
CA ILE A 38 2.98 18.75 2.32
C ILE A 38 2.84 17.37 1.66
N ASN A 39 3.56 16.34 2.10
CA ASN A 39 3.68 15.09 1.35
C ASN A 39 3.26 13.86 2.16
N ASN A 40 2.00 13.79 2.57
CA ASN A 40 1.44 12.53 3.08
C ASN A 40 1.17 11.59 1.92
N TYR A 41 2.06 10.63 1.74
CA TYR A 41 1.80 9.48 0.86
C TYR A 41 1.01 8.44 1.64
N SER A 42 -0.09 7.96 1.08
CA SER A 42 -0.68 6.71 1.57
C SER A 42 0.20 5.56 1.13
N TYR A 43 0.43 4.64 2.04
CA TYR A 43 1.27 3.47 1.82
C TYR A 43 0.56 2.21 2.29
N GLU A 44 0.60 1.18 1.48
CA GLU A 44 -0.01 -0.10 1.76
C GLU A 44 0.99 -1.22 1.48
N LEU A 45 1.02 -2.20 2.36
CA LEU A 45 1.75 -3.47 2.18
C LEU A 45 0.75 -4.63 2.22
N VAL A 46 0.83 -5.50 1.24
CA VAL A 46 0.16 -6.80 1.25
C VAL A 46 1.24 -7.85 1.46
N ILE A 47 1.36 -8.37 2.68
CA ILE A 47 2.42 -9.26 3.12
C ILE A 47 1.95 -10.72 3.07
N LYS A 48 2.84 -11.60 2.58
CA LYS A 48 2.81 -13.05 2.76
C LYS A 48 4.11 -13.47 3.45
N GLU A 49 4.01 -13.95 4.67
CA GLU A 49 5.14 -14.47 5.45
C GLU A 49 5.12 -15.99 5.43
N SER A 50 6.27 -16.59 5.14
CA SER A 50 6.47 -18.04 5.17
C SER A 50 6.85 -18.54 6.57
N ALA A 51 6.85 -19.86 6.77
CA ALA A 51 7.19 -20.47 8.05
C ALA A 51 8.63 -20.16 8.54
N ASN A 52 9.54 -19.84 7.64
CA ASN A 52 10.92 -19.43 7.96
C ASN A 52 11.10 -17.90 8.01
N HIS A 53 10.00 -17.16 8.19
CA HIS A 53 9.96 -15.71 8.33
C HIS A 53 10.53 -14.94 7.13
N GLN A 54 10.53 -15.56 5.94
CA GLN A 54 10.76 -14.85 4.69
C GLN A 54 9.47 -14.17 4.25
N ILE A 55 9.59 -12.94 3.77
CA ILE A 55 8.48 -12.11 3.32
C ILE A 55 8.53 -11.98 1.80
N THR A 56 7.38 -12.17 1.16
CA THR A 56 7.05 -11.64 -0.15
C THR A 56 5.91 -10.64 0.03
N ALA A 57 6.00 -9.49 -0.63
CA ALA A 57 5.00 -8.45 -0.48
C ALA A 57 4.74 -7.72 -1.80
N GLN A 58 3.58 -7.08 -1.86
CA GLN A 58 3.26 -6.05 -2.82
C GLN A 58 3.05 -4.74 -2.07
N THR A 59 3.63 -3.67 -2.58
CA THR A 59 3.46 -2.33 -2.03
C THR A 59 2.58 -1.50 -2.95
N ILE A 60 1.84 -0.56 -2.38
CA ILE A 60 1.05 0.43 -3.11
C ILE A 60 1.27 1.78 -2.46
N THR A 61 1.76 2.73 -3.25
CA THR A 61 1.98 4.12 -2.84
C THR A 61 1.09 5.05 -3.65
N LYS A 62 0.41 5.98 -2.97
CA LYS A 62 -0.45 6.98 -3.63
C LYS A 62 -0.26 8.36 -3.01
N ARG A 63 -0.40 9.40 -3.85
CA ARG A 63 -0.46 10.80 -3.45
C ARG A 63 -1.47 11.55 -4.32
N GLY A 64 -2.71 11.61 -3.84
CA GLY A 64 -3.83 12.11 -4.63
C GLY A 64 -3.92 11.42 -5.99
N ASP A 65 -4.27 12.19 -7.02
CA ASP A 65 -4.35 11.71 -8.41
C ASP A 65 -3.01 11.84 -9.17
N GLN A 66 -2.00 12.43 -8.54
CA GLN A 66 -0.74 12.79 -9.19
C GLN A 66 0.29 11.67 -9.17
N PHE A 67 0.20 10.77 -8.20
CA PHE A 67 1.17 9.70 -8.01
C PHE A 67 0.48 8.41 -7.61
N TYR A 68 0.78 7.36 -8.36
CA TYR A 68 0.47 5.97 -8.02
C TYR A 68 1.66 5.10 -8.42
N ALA A 69 2.10 4.25 -7.51
CA ALA A 69 3.07 3.21 -7.80
C ALA A 69 2.66 1.94 -7.07
N SER A 70 2.79 0.78 -7.73
CA SER A 70 2.83 -0.51 -7.07
C SER A 70 4.14 -1.21 -7.38
N ALA A 71 4.68 -1.94 -6.40
CA ALA A 71 5.95 -2.62 -6.53
C ALA A 71 5.91 -4.00 -5.87
N PHE A 72 6.71 -4.93 -6.40
CA PHE A 72 7.02 -6.18 -5.73
C PHE A 72 8.11 -5.95 -4.70
N ALA A 73 8.00 -6.64 -3.56
CA ALA A 73 8.94 -6.53 -2.47
C ALA A 73 9.25 -7.90 -1.86
N LYS A 74 10.41 -7.99 -1.25
CA LYS A 74 10.88 -9.13 -0.47
C LYS A 74 11.41 -8.64 0.87
N GLY A 75 11.50 -9.55 1.85
CA GLY A 75 12.01 -9.16 3.16
C GLY A 75 12.15 -10.30 4.14
N THR A 76 12.40 -9.93 5.37
CA THR A 76 12.56 -10.84 6.50
C THR A 76 11.92 -10.28 7.76
N HIS A 77 11.45 -11.16 8.60
CA HIS A 77 10.94 -10.82 9.93
C HIS A 77 11.75 -11.57 11.00
N SER A 78 12.31 -10.84 11.94
CA SER A 78 12.93 -11.40 13.13
C SER A 78 11.96 -11.38 14.31
N THR A 79 11.32 -12.48 14.61
CA THR A 79 10.38 -12.59 15.73
C THR A 79 11.01 -12.32 17.08
N ARG A 80 12.33 -12.57 17.21
CA ARG A 80 13.10 -12.30 18.43
C ARG A 80 13.28 -10.81 18.70
N THR A 81 13.57 -10.01 17.67
CA THR A 81 13.86 -8.57 17.78
C THR A 81 12.69 -7.72 17.33
N GLN A 82 11.64 -8.35 16.80
CA GLN A 82 10.48 -7.68 16.18
C GLN A 82 10.83 -6.82 14.98
N LEU A 83 12.01 -6.98 14.42
CA LEU A 83 12.48 -6.24 13.24
C LEU A 83 11.93 -6.84 11.97
N VAL A 84 11.42 -6.00 11.10
CA VAL A 84 10.86 -6.32 9.79
C VAL A 84 11.60 -5.48 8.76
N GLN A 85 12.32 -6.14 7.86
CA GLN A 85 13.00 -5.48 6.75
C GLN A 85 12.29 -5.86 5.46
N ILE A 86 11.88 -4.86 4.66
CA ILE A 86 11.19 -5.06 3.38
C ILE A 86 11.82 -4.15 2.34
N GLU A 87 12.26 -4.74 1.24
CA GLU A 87 12.91 -4.07 0.12
C GLU A 87 12.04 -4.21 -1.14
N GLU A 88 11.63 -3.11 -1.73
CA GLU A 88 11.01 -3.08 -3.05
C GLU A 88 12.04 -3.45 -4.12
N THR A 89 11.69 -4.37 -5.01
CA THR A 89 12.64 -4.94 -5.98
C THR A 89 12.41 -4.47 -7.39
N SER A 90 11.16 -4.24 -7.75
CA SER A 90 10.77 -3.74 -9.08
C SER A 90 9.36 -3.16 -9.03
N PHE A 91 9.11 -2.18 -9.88
CA PHE A 91 7.75 -1.69 -10.08
C PHE A 91 6.91 -2.69 -10.86
N GLU A 92 5.66 -2.85 -10.45
CA GLU A 92 4.62 -3.53 -11.22
C GLU A 92 3.86 -2.52 -12.07
N GLN A 93 3.51 -1.37 -11.48
CA GLN A 93 2.81 -0.29 -12.16
C GLN A 93 3.26 1.08 -11.63
N ILE A 94 3.41 2.04 -12.53
CA ILE A 94 3.72 3.43 -12.20
C ILE A 94 2.80 4.36 -12.99
N LYS A 95 2.24 5.34 -12.28
CA LYS A 95 1.56 6.50 -12.86
C LYS A 95 2.03 7.74 -12.11
N ILE A 96 2.86 8.55 -12.74
CA ILE A 96 3.46 9.75 -12.14
C ILE A 96 3.20 10.96 -13.02
N GLY A 97 2.98 12.12 -12.41
CA GLY A 97 2.88 13.42 -13.09
C GLY A 97 4.26 13.95 -13.50
N ASN A 98 4.27 14.97 -14.33
CA ASN A 98 5.43 15.49 -15.09
C ASN A 98 6.63 16.00 -14.27
N ALA A 99 6.64 16.00 -12.98
CA ALA A 99 7.76 16.51 -12.16
C ALA A 99 8.17 15.55 -11.05
N LEU A 100 7.67 14.30 -11.10
CA LEU A 100 7.91 13.34 -10.04
C LEU A 100 8.77 12.19 -10.56
N GLU A 101 9.55 11.62 -9.67
CA GLU A 101 10.32 10.41 -9.92
C GLU A 101 9.78 9.27 -9.07
N ALA A 102 9.83 8.05 -9.58
CA ALA A 102 9.51 6.86 -8.81
C ALA A 102 10.79 6.23 -8.27
N CYS A 103 10.78 5.98 -6.98
CA CYS A 103 11.92 5.41 -6.27
C CYS A 103 11.47 4.18 -5.50
N LEU A 104 12.31 3.14 -5.51
CA LEU A 104 12.11 1.93 -4.74
C LEU A 104 12.50 2.16 -3.28
N MET A 105 11.72 1.63 -2.36
CA MET A 105 11.88 1.82 -0.92
C MET A 105 12.49 0.59 -0.26
N SER A 106 13.41 0.84 0.67
CA SER A 106 13.88 -0.14 1.66
C SER A 106 13.35 0.28 3.03
N ASN A 107 12.49 -0.54 3.61
CA ASN A 107 11.81 -0.27 4.88
C ASN A 107 12.48 -1.04 6.02
N PHE A 108 12.71 -0.37 7.14
CA PHE A 108 13.27 -0.89 8.39
C PHE A 108 12.26 -0.62 9.50
N LEU A 109 11.42 -1.62 9.77
CA LEU A 109 10.26 -1.46 10.62
C LEU A 109 10.39 -2.31 11.89
N THR A 110 9.65 -1.92 12.92
CA THR A 110 9.45 -2.70 14.13
C THR A 110 7.98 -3.07 14.23
N TYR A 111 7.71 -4.35 14.42
CA TYR A 111 6.37 -4.84 14.72
C TYR A 111 6.02 -4.56 16.18
N LYS A 112 4.80 -4.12 16.42
CA LYS A 112 4.21 -3.91 17.75
C LYS A 112 2.79 -4.41 17.76
N ASN A 113 2.37 -4.95 18.92
CA ASN A 113 0.97 -5.21 19.19
C ASN A 113 0.60 -4.45 20.46
N ILE A 114 -0.26 -3.46 20.31
CA ILE A 114 -0.71 -2.59 21.41
C ILE A 114 -2.22 -2.78 21.55
N ASN A 115 -2.65 -3.47 22.59
CA ASN A 115 -4.07 -3.72 22.87
C ASN A 115 -4.84 -4.38 21.70
N GLY A 116 -4.17 -5.27 20.96
CA GLY A 116 -4.76 -5.96 19.81
C GLY A 116 -4.60 -5.22 18.48
N HIS A 117 -4.08 -3.98 18.49
CA HIS A 117 -3.70 -3.25 17.29
C HIS A 117 -2.30 -3.65 16.86
N GLU A 118 -2.19 -4.26 15.70
CA GLU A 118 -0.91 -4.66 15.12
C GLU A 118 -0.36 -3.50 14.28
N ILE A 119 0.86 -3.05 14.59
CA ILE A 119 1.49 -1.87 14.01
C ILE A 119 2.87 -2.24 13.45
N LEU A 120 3.21 -1.70 12.28
CA LEU A 120 4.56 -1.64 11.73
C LEU A 120 4.97 -0.18 11.65
N GLU A 121 6.03 0.19 12.38
CA GLU A 121 6.55 1.55 12.36
C GLU A 121 8.07 1.58 12.29
N GLY A 122 8.62 2.60 11.65
CA GLY A 122 10.07 2.73 11.55
C GLY A 122 10.51 3.76 10.53
N SER A 123 11.56 3.43 9.78
CA SER A 123 12.14 4.31 8.78
C SER A 123 12.21 3.64 7.42
N TYR A 124 12.33 4.46 6.39
CA TYR A 124 12.65 4.02 5.04
C TYR A 124 13.81 4.83 4.45
N MET A 125 14.45 4.24 3.47
CA MET A 125 15.32 4.91 2.50
C MET A 125 14.77 4.58 1.11
N SER A 126 14.98 5.46 0.14
CA SER A 126 14.55 5.21 -1.23
C SER A 126 15.62 5.59 -2.24
N THR A 127 15.70 4.82 -3.32
CA THR A 127 16.66 5.01 -4.41
C THR A 127 15.96 4.89 -5.75
N ILE A 128 16.47 5.54 -6.79
CA ILE A 128 16.01 5.28 -8.15
C ILE A 128 16.36 3.83 -8.56
N VAL A 129 15.67 3.32 -9.59
CA VAL A 129 15.73 1.89 -9.98
C VAL A 129 17.15 1.42 -10.27
N ASP A 130 18.03 2.29 -10.78
CA ASP A 130 19.43 1.97 -11.06
C ASP A 130 20.33 1.98 -9.81
N GLY A 131 19.77 2.35 -8.63
CA GLY A 131 20.49 2.38 -7.35
C GLY A 131 21.53 3.49 -7.21
N GLN A 132 21.70 4.36 -8.24
CA GLN A 132 22.80 5.34 -8.25
C GLN A 132 22.47 6.62 -7.50
N ARG A 133 21.19 6.94 -7.31
CA ARG A 133 20.77 8.15 -6.65
C ARG A 133 19.80 7.91 -5.50
N ASN A 134 20.10 8.52 -4.37
CA ASN A 134 19.21 8.54 -3.21
C ASN A 134 18.04 9.52 -3.48
N CYS A 135 16.82 9.05 -3.29
CA CYS A 135 15.60 9.85 -3.43
C CYS A 135 15.13 10.43 -2.10
N GLY A 136 15.72 10.00 -1.00
CA GLY A 136 15.39 10.47 0.33
C GLY A 136 15.09 9.35 1.31
N SER A 137 14.75 9.75 2.52
CA SER A 137 14.40 8.88 3.65
C SER A 137 13.30 9.51 4.49
N GLY A 138 12.73 8.74 5.39
CA GLY A 138 11.70 9.25 6.27
C GLY A 138 11.17 8.20 7.25
N LYS A 139 9.94 8.43 7.71
CA LYS A 139 9.25 7.58 8.67
C LYS A 139 8.06 6.89 8.01
N VAL A 140 7.81 5.65 8.42
CA VAL A 140 6.66 4.84 8.01
C VAL A 140 5.86 4.46 9.22
N PHE A 141 4.54 4.52 9.09
CA PHE A 141 3.58 4.03 10.06
C PHE A 141 2.47 3.28 9.35
N LEU A 142 2.25 2.02 9.73
CA LEU A 142 1.22 1.15 9.15
C LEU A 142 0.49 0.40 10.26
N GLU A 143 -0.80 0.20 10.08
CA GLU A 143 -1.65 -0.62 10.93
C GLU A 143 -2.22 -1.78 10.11
N LYS A 144 -2.32 -2.95 10.71
CA LYS A 144 -2.91 -4.13 10.07
C LYS A 144 -4.40 -3.97 9.92
N VAL A 145 -4.90 -4.12 8.70
CA VAL A 145 -6.33 -4.05 8.41
C VAL A 145 -6.99 -5.37 8.80
N SER A 146 -7.94 -5.31 9.72
CA SER A 146 -8.74 -6.47 10.09
C SER A 146 -9.52 -6.99 8.87
N SER A 147 -9.51 -8.30 8.65
CA SER A 147 -10.21 -8.96 7.54
C SER A 147 -11.72 -8.69 7.52
N LEU A 148 -12.30 -8.26 8.63
CA LEU A 148 -13.71 -7.90 8.73
C LEU A 148 -14.09 -6.64 7.93
N LEU A 149 -13.14 -5.77 7.60
CA LEU A 149 -13.40 -4.56 6.79
C LEU A 149 -13.23 -4.82 5.28
N ALA A 150 -12.70 -5.95 4.88
CA ALA A 150 -12.50 -6.29 3.47
C ALA A 150 -13.80 -6.68 2.72
N ILE A 151 -14.93 -6.83 3.43
CA ILE A 151 -16.20 -7.29 2.83
C ILE A 151 -17.11 -6.12 2.39
N SER A 152 -16.75 -4.88 2.66
CA SER A 152 -17.53 -3.72 2.25
C SER A 152 -17.06 -3.08 0.93
N ASN A 153 -16.73 -3.88 -0.08
CA ASN A 153 -16.78 -3.37 -1.45
C ASN A 153 -18.25 -3.29 -1.86
N PRO A 154 -18.82 -2.10 -2.14
CA PRO A 154 -20.15 -2.03 -2.70
C PRO A 154 -20.13 -2.71 -4.06
N LYS A 155 -20.83 -3.84 -4.16
CA LYS A 155 -21.20 -4.48 -5.41
C LYS A 155 -21.84 -3.41 -6.30
N ILE A 156 -21.14 -2.98 -7.33
CA ILE A 156 -21.71 -2.11 -8.35
C ILE A 156 -22.78 -2.94 -9.05
N GLU A 157 -24.01 -2.74 -8.64
CA GLU A 157 -25.18 -3.31 -9.29
C GLU A 157 -25.36 -2.58 -10.62
N ASN A 158 -24.97 -3.25 -11.69
CA ASN A 158 -25.20 -2.79 -13.06
C ASN A 158 -26.71 -2.72 -13.31
N LYS A 159 -27.31 -1.57 -13.00
CA LYS A 159 -28.67 -1.22 -13.40
C LYS A 159 -28.66 -1.06 -14.92
N LYS A 160 -29.24 -2.03 -15.62
CA LYS A 160 -29.53 -1.97 -17.06
C LYS A 160 -30.30 -0.68 -17.32
N ILE A 161 -29.68 0.25 -18.03
CA ILE A 161 -30.38 1.43 -18.58
C ILE A 161 -31.09 0.95 -19.82
N ASP A 162 -32.41 0.94 -19.71
CA ASP A 162 -33.34 0.67 -20.81
C ASP A 162 -33.21 1.76 -21.86
N THR A 163 -32.79 1.38 -23.05
CA THR A 163 -32.56 2.29 -24.17
C THR A 163 -33.88 2.64 -24.83
N GLN A 164 -34.49 3.72 -24.38
CA GLN A 164 -35.59 4.31 -25.16
C GLN A 164 -35.04 5.10 -26.35
N LYS A 165 -35.41 4.57 -27.49
CA LYS A 165 -35.27 5.08 -28.84
C LYS A 165 -35.82 6.50 -28.95
N LYS A 166 -35.01 7.55 -29.18
CA LYS A 166 -35.44 8.86 -29.63
C LYS A 166 -34.95 9.15 -31.02
N LYS A 167 -35.93 9.49 -31.90
CA LYS A 167 -35.84 9.85 -33.32
C LYS A 167 -34.84 10.97 -33.60
N PRO A 168 -34.28 11.04 -34.81
CA PRO A 168 -33.37 12.13 -35.21
C PRO A 168 -34.18 13.37 -35.60
N ILE A 169 -33.76 14.53 -35.12
CA ILE A 169 -34.18 15.85 -35.59
C ILE A 169 -33.10 16.36 -36.54
N VAL A 170 -33.59 16.59 -37.76
CA VAL A 170 -32.88 17.23 -38.86
C VAL A 170 -32.93 18.72 -38.66
N ALA A 171 -31.92 19.42 -39.08
CA ALA A 171 -31.84 20.77 -39.56
C ALA A 171 -30.84 21.62 -38.80
N GLN A 172 -30.19 22.52 -39.26
CA GLN A 172 -30.12 23.34 -40.48
C GLN A 172 -28.79 24.09 -40.43
N LYS A 173 -28.19 24.14 -41.57
CA LYS A 173 -27.00 24.86 -41.93
C LYS A 173 -27.23 26.37 -41.85
N THR A 174 -26.36 27.12 -41.16
CA THR A 174 -26.17 28.55 -41.51
C THR A 174 -24.71 28.88 -41.45
N ILE A 175 -24.24 29.22 -42.62
CA ILE A 175 -22.90 29.74 -42.95
C ILE A 175 -22.95 31.23 -42.68
N THR A 176 -21.95 31.75 -41.95
CA THR A 176 -21.55 33.16 -42.13
C THR A 176 -20.05 33.28 -41.97
N ASN A 177 -19.42 33.55 -43.12
CA ASN A 177 -18.09 34.08 -43.26
C ASN A 177 -18.02 35.48 -42.66
N ASN A 178 -16.97 35.82 -41.97
CA ASN A 178 -16.37 37.14 -42.04
C ASN A 178 -14.93 37.09 -41.51
N ASN A 179 -14.03 37.19 -42.45
CA ASN A 179 -12.63 37.64 -42.26
C ASN A 179 -12.65 39.19 -42.27
N PRO A 180 -11.83 39.90 -41.53
CA PRO A 180 -10.86 40.75 -42.18
C PRO A 180 -9.43 40.75 -41.55
N THR A 181 -8.48 40.63 -42.38
CA THR A 181 -7.20 41.25 -42.70
C THR A 181 -6.52 42.22 -41.71
N PRO A 182 -5.18 42.27 -41.70
CA PRO A 182 -4.34 42.86 -40.64
C PRO A 182 -3.94 44.31 -40.93
N SER A 183 -3.49 45.01 -39.90
CA SER A 183 -2.71 46.23 -40.08
C SER A 183 -1.75 46.50 -38.92
N LYS A 184 -0.49 46.63 -39.33
CA LYS A 184 0.68 47.36 -38.81
C LYS A 184 1.24 46.90 -37.44
#